data_820073f5babfa7f877b463d0d331833e
#
_entry.id   820073f5babfa7f877b463d0d331833e
#
_cell.length_a   1.000
_cell.length_b   1.000
_cell.length_c   1.000
_cell.angle_alpha   90.00
_cell.angle_beta   90.00
_cell.angle_gamma   90.00
#
_symmetry.space_group_name_H-M   'P 1'
#
loop_
_entity.id
_entity.type
_entity.pdbx_description
1 polymer ?
#
loop_
_entity_poly.entity_id
_entity_poly.type
_entity_poly.pdbx_seq_one_letter_code
_entity_poly.pdbx_strand_id
1 'polypeptide(L)'
;MSRYRIMGKGRVDHSAPVSFTFDGKTYQGLRGDTVASALLANGVHLMGRSFKYHRPRGAVTAGSEEPNALIGTSRGPIASGGRFEPNTRATVQELRDGLVTESQNKWPNLAFDLGAVNDRAYMLFSAGFYYKTFMWPKSFWDKVYEPVIRGAAGLGRSPTEPDPDHYASRYLHTDVLIIGAGAAGIAAALAAAQSGADVTLVDENPEMGGSLLSDPAVQIDGQPAWDWIEAQMRRLRAAGVRLMTRTTAIGYYHQNMVGLCQRLTDHLDTPPRQCPARTDVAGPRGTGRAGAGCAGKAAGL
;
A
#
# COMPACT_ATOMS: atom_id res chain seq x y z
N MET A 1 -21.66 3.17 -15.51
CA MET A 1 -21.21 1.81 -15.12
C MET A 1 -19.89 1.54 -15.82
N SER A 2 -18.91 1.02 -15.11
CA SER A 2 -17.59 0.72 -15.68
C SER A 2 -17.67 -0.46 -16.66
N ARG A 3 -17.15 -0.28 -17.87
CA ARG A 3 -17.21 -1.28 -18.95
C ARG A 3 -16.44 -2.58 -18.64
N TYR A 4 -15.45 -2.50 -17.74
CA TYR A 4 -14.52 -3.59 -17.46
C TYR A 4 -14.76 -4.26 -16.11
N ARG A 5 -15.86 -3.93 -15.42
CA ARG A 5 -16.23 -4.55 -14.16
C ARG A 5 -17.33 -5.59 -14.36
N ILE A 6 -17.13 -6.77 -13.81
CA ILE A 6 -18.19 -7.80 -13.76
C ILE A 6 -19.07 -7.48 -12.57
N MET A 7 -20.33 -7.12 -12.84
CA MET A 7 -21.30 -6.75 -11.81
C MET A 7 -21.63 -7.95 -10.91
N GLY A 8 -21.79 -7.69 -9.61
CA GLY A 8 -22.13 -8.71 -8.62
C GLY A 8 -21.00 -9.71 -8.31
N LYS A 9 -19.78 -9.42 -8.78
CA LYS A 9 -18.59 -10.22 -8.47
C LYS A 9 -17.56 -9.39 -7.70
N GLY A 10 -16.69 -10.10 -6.97
CA GLY A 10 -15.64 -9.47 -6.14
C GLY A 10 -16.14 -9.10 -4.74
N ARG A 11 -15.29 -8.39 -4.01
CA ARG A 11 -15.47 -8.04 -2.58
C ARG A 11 -15.71 -6.53 -2.37
N VAL A 12 -16.12 -5.83 -3.40
CA VAL A 12 -16.39 -4.39 -3.36
C VAL A 12 -17.87 -4.12 -3.03
N ASP A 13 -18.14 -3.00 -2.39
CA ASP A 13 -19.53 -2.55 -2.13
C ASP A 13 -20.09 -1.85 -3.37
N HIS A 14 -20.95 -2.54 -4.09
CA HIS A 14 -21.59 -2.04 -5.30
C HIS A 14 -22.58 -0.89 -5.05
N SER A 15 -22.99 -0.66 -3.81
CA SER A 15 -23.91 0.43 -3.42
C SER A 15 -23.19 1.72 -3.05
N ALA A 16 -21.85 1.69 -2.85
CA ALA A 16 -21.06 2.81 -2.37
C ALA A 16 -20.03 3.30 -3.42
N PRO A 17 -20.46 4.13 -4.39
CA PRO A 17 -19.55 4.70 -5.38
C PRO A 17 -18.57 5.70 -4.70
N VAL A 18 -17.35 5.74 -5.21
CA VAL A 18 -16.26 6.59 -4.71
C VAL A 18 -15.63 7.32 -5.89
N SER A 19 -15.39 8.62 -5.76
CA SER A 19 -14.76 9.46 -6.79
C SER A 19 -13.29 9.72 -6.45
N PHE A 20 -12.40 9.58 -7.43
CA PHE A 20 -10.97 9.87 -7.27
C PHE A 20 -10.39 10.44 -8.55
N THR A 21 -9.17 11.00 -8.47
CA THR A 21 -8.47 11.49 -9.65
C THR A 21 -7.19 10.70 -9.91
N PHE A 22 -6.91 10.50 -11.21
CA PHE A 22 -5.64 9.96 -11.68
C PHE A 22 -5.14 10.81 -12.86
N ASP A 23 -3.93 11.36 -12.72
CA ASP A 23 -3.34 12.31 -13.68
C ASP A 23 -4.29 13.48 -14.03
N GLY A 24 -4.95 14.03 -13.02
CA GLY A 24 -5.90 15.15 -13.16
C GLY A 24 -7.26 14.80 -13.77
N LYS A 25 -7.49 13.55 -14.17
CA LYS A 25 -8.78 13.07 -14.67
C LYS A 25 -9.57 12.36 -13.57
N THR A 26 -10.85 12.69 -13.43
CA THR A 26 -11.75 12.07 -12.46
C THR A 26 -12.24 10.71 -12.97
N TYR A 27 -12.22 9.74 -12.04
CA TYR A 27 -12.72 8.39 -12.24
C TYR A 27 -13.67 7.99 -11.10
N GLN A 28 -14.49 6.98 -11.39
CA GLN A 28 -15.38 6.39 -10.40
C GLN A 28 -14.92 4.96 -10.06
N GLY A 29 -14.85 4.66 -8.78
CA GLY A 29 -14.66 3.32 -8.23
C GLY A 29 -15.76 2.98 -7.25
N LEU A 30 -15.55 1.93 -6.46
CA LEU A 30 -16.46 1.47 -5.43
C LEU A 30 -15.70 1.36 -4.09
N ARG A 31 -16.39 1.49 -2.99
CA ARG A 31 -15.79 1.25 -1.68
C ARG A 31 -15.32 -0.21 -1.57
N GLY A 32 -14.08 -0.39 -1.10
CA GLY A 32 -13.39 -1.68 -1.12
C GLY A 32 -12.50 -1.89 -2.34
N ASP A 33 -12.55 -1.01 -3.35
CA ASP A 33 -11.56 -1.01 -4.41
C ASP A 33 -10.19 -0.55 -3.89
N THR A 34 -9.14 -1.07 -4.52
CA THR A 34 -7.83 -0.41 -4.56
C THR A 34 -7.78 0.56 -5.75
N VAL A 35 -6.80 1.45 -5.78
CA VAL A 35 -6.60 2.34 -6.94
C VAL A 35 -6.40 1.52 -8.21
N ALA A 36 -5.64 0.42 -8.14
CA ALA A 36 -5.41 -0.47 -9.29
C ALA A 36 -6.72 -1.08 -9.81
N SER A 37 -7.55 -1.66 -8.91
CA SER A 37 -8.80 -2.29 -9.32
C SER A 37 -9.79 -1.28 -9.92
N ALA A 38 -9.87 -0.08 -9.34
CA ALA A 38 -10.71 0.99 -9.85
C ALA A 38 -10.23 1.50 -11.23
N LEU A 39 -8.92 1.68 -11.42
CA LEU A 39 -8.37 2.08 -12.72
C LEU A 39 -8.63 1.00 -13.79
N LEU A 40 -8.36 -0.26 -13.50
CA LEU A 40 -8.65 -1.38 -14.40
C LEU A 40 -10.13 -1.45 -14.75
N ALA A 41 -11.02 -1.28 -13.78
CA ALA A 41 -12.44 -1.23 -14.01
C ALA A 41 -12.86 -0.10 -14.97
N ASN A 42 -12.12 1.00 -15.01
CA ASN A 42 -12.31 2.12 -15.94
C ASN A 42 -11.54 1.95 -17.26
N GLY A 43 -10.87 0.82 -17.48
CA GLY A 43 -10.08 0.55 -18.70
C GLY A 43 -8.73 1.23 -18.73
N VAL A 44 -8.23 1.68 -17.59
CA VAL A 44 -6.90 2.28 -17.47
C VAL A 44 -5.90 1.20 -17.07
N HIS A 45 -5.12 0.73 -18.04
CA HIS A 45 -4.12 -0.32 -17.84
C HIS A 45 -2.71 0.24 -17.63
N LEU A 46 -2.44 1.42 -18.16
CA LEU A 46 -1.15 2.10 -18.04
C LEU A 46 -1.18 2.98 -16.79
N MET A 47 -0.39 2.62 -15.77
CA MET A 47 -0.39 3.30 -14.47
C MET A 47 0.90 4.06 -14.17
N GLY A 48 1.96 3.79 -14.93
CA GLY A 48 3.25 4.46 -14.79
C GLY A 48 4.22 4.03 -15.87
N ARG A 49 5.46 4.50 -15.74
CA ARG A 49 6.57 4.09 -16.59
C ARG A 49 7.77 3.70 -15.74
N SER A 50 8.67 2.90 -16.29
CA SER A 50 9.92 2.58 -15.58
C SER A 50 10.84 3.81 -15.55
N PHE A 51 11.57 4.00 -14.46
CA PHE A 51 12.39 5.20 -14.26
C PHE A 51 13.54 5.33 -15.28
N LYS A 52 14.09 4.23 -15.76
CA LYS A 52 15.29 4.22 -16.63
C LYS A 52 14.93 4.28 -18.11
N TYR A 53 14.07 3.38 -18.54
CA TYR A 53 13.73 3.22 -19.96
C TYR A 53 12.35 3.77 -20.33
N HIS A 54 11.61 4.27 -19.34
CA HIS A 54 10.24 4.75 -19.54
C HIS A 54 9.30 3.75 -20.22
N ARG A 55 9.57 2.46 -20.01
CA ARG A 55 8.70 1.36 -20.49
C ARG A 55 7.36 1.40 -19.79
N PRO A 56 6.26 1.12 -20.52
CA PRO A 56 4.92 1.08 -19.93
C PRO A 56 4.85 0.14 -18.73
N ARG A 57 4.15 0.57 -17.66
CA ARG A 57 3.93 -0.19 -16.43
C ARG A 57 2.46 -0.17 -16.05
N GLY A 58 1.92 -1.32 -15.70
CA GLY A 58 0.58 -1.51 -15.16
C GLY A 58 0.60 -2.61 -14.10
N ALA A 59 -0.55 -2.89 -13.50
CA ALA A 59 -0.66 -3.94 -12.50
C ALA A 59 -0.46 -5.32 -13.14
N VAL A 60 0.39 -6.16 -12.54
CA VAL A 60 0.64 -7.56 -12.92
C VAL A 60 0.25 -8.53 -11.80
N THR A 61 0.07 -8.04 -10.57
CA THR A 61 -0.40 -8.80 -9.41
C THR A 61 -1.54 -8.07 -8.71
N ALA A 62 -2.09 -8.65 -7.65
CA ALA A 62 -3.24 -8.08 -6.94
C ALA A 62 -2.92 -7.60 -5.52
N GLY A 63 -1.70 -7.78 -5.05
CA GLY A 63 -1.34 -7.54 -3.64
C GLY A 63 -0.08 -6.68 -3.46
N SER A 64 0.55 -6.85 -2.32
CA SER A 64 1.77 -6.14 -1.92
C SER A 64 3.01 -6.55 -2.70
N GLU A 65 2.98 -7.67 -3.39
CA GLU A 65 4.03 -8.15 -4.29
C GLU A 65 4.08 -7.40 -5.63
N GLU A 66 3.16 -6.43 -5.89
CA GLU A 66 3.10 -5.66 -7.13
C GLU A 66 4.37 -4.82 -7.37
N PRO A 67 5.14 -5.10 -8.43
CA PRO A 67 6.40 -4.41 -8.68
C PRO A 67 6.29 -3.21 -9.62
N ASN A 68 5.20 -3.08 -10.38
CA ASN A 68 5.12 -2.17 -11.53
C ASN A 68 4.11 -1.04 -11.40
N ALA A 69 2.97 -1.29 -10.73
CA ALA A 69 1.91 -0.30 -10.59
C ALA A 69 2.21 0.65 -9.40
N LEU A 70 3.32 1.36 -9.51
CA LEU A 70 3.71 2.38 -8.53
C LEU A 70 3.14 3.73 -8.95
N ILE A 71 2.44 4.37 -8.04
CA ILE A 71 1.79 5.66 -8.22
C ILE A 71 2.21 6.63 -7.12
N GLY A 72 2.00 7.91 -7.35
CA GLY A 72 2.02 8.90 -6.31
C GLY A 72 0.61 9.13 -5.76
N THR A 73 0.48 9.35 -4.46
CA THR A 73 -0.79 9.64 -3.81
C THR A 73 -0.74 10.93 -3.02
N SER A 74 -1.84 11.67 -2.96
CA SER A 74 -1.93 12.91 -2.18
C SER A 74 -3.30 13.04 -1.50
N ARG A 75 -3.29 13.70 -0.34
CA ARG A 75 -4.50 14.22 0.30
C ARG A 75 -4.68 15.67 -0.13
N GLY A 76 -5.45 15.88 -1.18
CA GLY A 76 -5.71 17.20 -1.76
C GLY A 76 -4.90 17.47 -3.02
N PRO A 77 -5.11 18.65 -3.64
CA PRO A 77 -4.47 18.98 -4.91
C PRO A 77 -2.95 19.02 -4.79
N ILE A 78 -2.26 18.24 -5.60
CA ILE A 78 -0.79 18.19 -5.63
C ILE A 78 -0.19 19.57 -5.95
N ALA A 79 -0.88 20.34 -6.80
CA ALA A 79 -0.49 21.72 -7.16
C ALA A 79 -0.45 22.70 -5.98
N SER A 80 -1.13 22.40 -4.88
CA SER A 80 -1.16 23.25 -3.67
C SER A 80 -0.13 22.85 -2.62
N GLY A 81 0.87 22.00 -2.95
CA GLY A 81 1.87 21.57 -1.98
C GLY A 81 1.37 20.48 -1.01
N GLY A 82 0.21 19.89 -1.30
CA GLY A 82 -0.33 18.79 -0.50
C GLY A 82 0.67 17.66 -0.33
N ARG A 83 0.54 16.91 0.75
CA ARG A 83 1.39 15.75 1.03
C ARG A 83 1.34 14.77 -0.13
N PHE A 84 2.47 14.57 -0.76
CA PHE A 84 2.66 13.64 -1.87
C PHE A 84 3.51 12.47 -1.42
N GLU A 85 2.96 11.26 -1.50
CA GLU A 85 3.68 10.02 -1.24
C GLU A 85 3.97 9.32 -2.57
N PRO A 86 5.22 9.30 -3.03
CA PRO A 86 5.61 8.57 -4.23
C PRO A 86 5.75 7.07 -3.94
N ASN A 87 5.84 6.29 -5.02
CA ASN A 87 6.11 4.85 -4.97
C ASN A 87 5.10 4.02 -4.16
N THR A 88 3.87 4.50 -4.04
CA THR A 88 2.78 3.75 -3.44
C THR A 88 2.27 2.69 -4.42
N ARG A 89 2.14 1.45 -3.96
CA ARG A 89 1.57 0.38 -4.81
C ARG A 89 0.07 0.61 -5.00
N ALA A 90 -0.36 0.77 -6.24
CA ALA A 90 -1.76 0.99 -6.57
C ALA A 90 -2.67 -0.19 -6.15
N THR A 91 -2.10 -1.38 -6.01
CA THR A 91 -2.79 -2.61 -5.59
C THR A 91 -3.03 -2.70 -4.08
N VAL A 92 -2.34 -1.87 -3.27
CA VAL A 92 -2.48 -1.83 -1.81
C VAL A 92 -3.17 -0.54 -1.36
N GLN A 93 -3.09 0.52 -2.18
CA GLN A 93 -3.72 1.80 -1.85
C GLN A 93 -5.24 1.66 -1.92
N GLU A 94 -5.90 1.74 -0.77
CA GLU A 94 -7.36 1.73 -0.67
C GLU A 94 -7.94 2.99 -1.31
N LEU A 95 -9.04 2.79 -2.03
CA LEU A 95 -9.78 3.88 -2.64
C LEU A 95 -10.64 4.59 -1.59
N ARG A 96 -10.58 5.90 -1.56
CA ARG A 96 -11.44 6.78 -0.76
C ARG A 96 -11.91 7.97 -1.58
N ASP A 97 -12.98 8.60 -1.14
CA ASP A 97 -13.51 9.76 -1.86
C ASP A 97 -12.53 10.93 -1.84
N GLY A 98 -12.38 11.61 -2.97
CA GLY A 98 -11.46 12.72 -3.15
C GLY A 98 -9.96 12.34 -3.16
N LEU A 99 -9.60 11.05 -3.26
CA LEU A 99 -8.21 10.64 -3.39
C LEU A 99 -7.60 11.19 -4.68
N VAL A 100 -6.45 11.84 -4.56
CA VAL A 100 -5.68 12.34 -5.70
C VAL A 100 -4.48 11.44 -5.95
N THR A 101 -4.35 10.94 -7.17
CA THR A 101 -3.27 10.05 -7.57
C THR A 101 -2.63 10.49 -8.87
N GLU A 102 -1.35 10.18 -9.03
CA GLU A 102 -0.58 10.47 -10.23
C GLU A 102 0.28 9.28 -10.67
N SER A 103 0.44 9.14 -11.97
CA SER A 103 1.41 8.21 -12.54
C SER A 103 2.84 8.72 -12.35
N GLN A 104 3.79 7.80 -12.32
CA GLN A 104 5.20 8.13 -12.11
C GLN A 104 6.02 7.97 -13.39
N ASN A 105 7.18 8.66 -13.41
CA ASN A 105 8.22 8.56 -14.45
C ASN A 105 7.69 8.87 -15.85
N LYS A 106 6.91 9.93 -15.97
CA LYS A 106 6.36 10.43 -17.27
C LYS A 106 6.91 11.81 -17.59
N TRP A 107 7.09 12.11 -18.89
CA TRP A 107 7.39 13.45 -19.36
C TRP A 107 7.02 13.62 -20.84
N PRO A 108 6.12 14.55 -21.22
CA PRO A 108 5.28 15.41 -20.36
C PRO A 108 4.07 14.70 -19.77
N ASN A 109 3.58 13.60 -20.35
CA ASN A 109 2.44 12.85 -19.85
C ASN A 109 2.58 11.34 -20.09
N LEU A 110 1.67 10.57 -19.50
CA LEU A 110 1.77 9.11 -19.51
C LEU A 110 1.55 8.50 -20.91
N ALA A 111 0.65 9.09 -21.73
CA ALA A 111 0.34 8.59 -23.06
C ALA A 111 1.43 8.95 -24.08
N PHE A 112 1.96 10.16 -23.98
CA PHE A 112 3.05 10.64 -24.82
C PHE A 112 4.24 11.02 -23.95
N ASP A 113 5.22 10.13 -23.92
CA ASP A 113 6.39 10.25 -23.03
C ASP A 113 7.68 10.31 -23.86
N LEU A 114 8.31 11.46 -23.84
CA LEU A 114 9.59 11.69 -24.53
C LEU A 114 10.73 10.88 -23.93
N GLY A 115 10.67 10.55 -22.63
CA GLY A 115 11.64 9.69 -21.95
C GLY A 115 11.71 8.28 -22.54
N ALA A 116 10.68 7.83 -23.27
CA ALA A 116 10.68 6.53 -23.96
C ALA A 116 11.78 6.39 -25.03
N VAL A 117 12.40 7.48 -25.46
CA VAL A 117 13.59 7.45 -26.32
C VAL A 117 14.76 6.71 -25.64
N ASN A 118 14.84 6.72 -24.32
CA ASN A 118 15.86 6.00 -23.56
C ASN A 118 15.83 4.48 -23.82
N ASP A 119 14.67 3.92 -24.15
CA ASP A 119 14.57 2.49 -24.49
C ASP A 119 15.31 2.13 -25.77
N ARG A 120 15.39 3.05 -26.73
CA ARG A 120 16.18 2.85 -27.96
C ARG A 120 17.67 2.95 -27.72
N ALA A 121 18.07 3.67 -26.67
CA ALA A 121 19.46 3.83 -26.26
C ALA A 121 19.89 2.80 -25.17
N TYR A 122 19.19 1.68 -25.04
CA TYR A 122 19.38 0.71 -23.97
C TYR A 122 20.82 0.18 -23.84
N MET A 123 21.55 0.10 -24.95
CA MET A 123 22.96 -0.34 -24.95
C MET A 123 23.88 0.62 -24.19
N LEU A 124 23.57 1.93 -24.22
CA LEU A 124 24.32 2.97 -23.49
C LEU A 124 23.99 2.95 -21.99
N PHE A 125 22.78 2.49 -21.65
CA PHE A 125 22.26 2.45 -20.29
C PHE A 125 22.30 1.03 -19.69
N SER A 126 23.33 0.25 -19.95
CA SER A 126 23.53 -1.06 -19.34
C SER A 126 23.58 -0.98 -17.80
N ALA A 127 23.50 -2.11 -17.11
CA ALA A 127 23.62 -2.14 -15.64
C ALA A 127 24.92 -1.45 -15.19
N GLY A 128 24.83 -0.58 -14.18
CA GLY A 128 25.97 0.19 -13.69
C GLY A 128 26.43 1.34 -14.60
N PHE A 129 25.64 1.71 -15.61
CA PHE A 129 26.01 2.78 -16.56
C PHE A 129 26.42 4.09 -15.88
N TYR A 130 25.81 4.46 -14.78
CA TYR A 130 26.10 5.70 -14.04
C TYR A 130 27.50 5.71 -13.42
N TYR A 131 28.09 4.58 -13.12
CA TYR A 131 29.49 4.49 -12.68
C TYR A 131 30.49 4.67 -13.84
N LYS A 132 30.07 4.51 -15.08
CA LYS A 132 30.94 4.61 -16.27
C LYS A 132 30.68 5.87 -17.08
N THR A 133 29.42 6.24 -17.26
CA THR A 133 28.99 7.28 -18.19
C THR A 133 29.06 8.67 -17.59
N PHE A 134 28.80 8.82 -16.28
CA PHE A 134 28.70 10.12 -15.60
C PHE A 134 29.90 10.45 -14.70
N MET A 135 31.04 9.83 -14.95
CA MET A 135 32.25 10.06 -14.16
C MET A 135 33.08 11.24 -14.67
N TRP A 136 32.83 11.73 -15.86
CA TRP A 136 33.59 12.83 -16.45
C TRP A 136 32.66 13.84 -17.17
N PRO A 137 32.89 15.17 -17.02
CA PRO A 137 33.81 15.81 -16.06
C PRO A 137 33.31 15.66 -14.62
N LYS A 138 34.22 15.37 -13.69
CA LYS A 138 33.91 15.12 -12.28
C LYS A 138 33.15 16.28 -11.61
N SER A 139 33.43 17.52 -12.02
CA SER A 139 32.76 18.73 -11.51
C SER A 139 31.28 18.84 -11.85
N PHE A 140 30.77 18.00 -12.78
CA PHE A 140 29.35 18.00 -13.18
C PHE A 140 28.52 17.06 -12.33
N TRP A 141 29.16 16.23 -11.48
CA TRP A 141 28.43 15.25 -10.68
C TRP A 141 27.34 15.92 -9.83
N ASP A 142 27.72 16.83 -8.95
CA ASP A 142 26.78 17.45 -8.00
C ASP A 142 25.79 18.42 -8.67
N LYS A 143 26.18 19.05 -9.77
CA LYS A 143 25.41 20.12 -10.38
C LYS A 143 24.50 19.68 -11.51
N VAL A 144 24.83 18.59 -12.19
CA VAL A 144 24.13 18.13 -13.39
C VAL A 144 23.67 16.68 -13.27
N TYR A 145 24.62 15.76 -13.07
CA TYR A 145 24.30 14.34 -13.18
C TYR A 145 23.43 13.85 -12.03
N GLU A 146 23.77 14.16 -10.80
CA GLU A 146 23.05 13.74 -9.62
C GLU A 146 21.59 14.26 -9.58
N PRO A 147 21.32 15.57 -9.81
CA PRO A 147 19.95 16.06 -9.87
C PRO A 147 19.10 15.41 -10.97
N VAL A 148 19.67 15.15 -12.13
CA VAL A 148 18.98 14.48 -13.24
C VAL A 148 18.69 13.03 -12.89
N ILE A 149 19.67 12.30 -12.37
CA ILE A 149 19.52 10.89 -11.97
C ILE A 149 18.51 10.78 -10.83
N ARG A 150 18.58 11.65 -9.82
CA ARG A 150 17.61 11.70 -8.71
C ARG A 150 16.20 11.95 -9.21
N GLY A 151 16.01 12.93 -10.08
CA GLY A 151 14.71 13.21 -10.68
C GLY A 151 14.17 12.03 -11.49
N ALA A 152 15.04 11.34 -12.22
CA ALA A 152 14.66 10.16 -13.01
C ALA A 152 14.40 8.91 -12.14
N ALA A 153 15.01 8.81 -10.96
CA ALA A 153 14.85 7.65 -10.07
C ALA A 153 13.48 7.56 -9.37
N GLY A 154 12.61 8.57 -9.58
CA GLY A 154 11.25 8.54 -9.02
C GLY A 154 11.19 8.63 -7.49
N LEU A 155 12.22 9.21 -6.85
CA LEU A 155 12.28 9.37 -5.40
C LEU A 155 11.28 10.43 -4.87
N GLY A 156 10.60 11.14 -5.76
CA GLY A 156 9.68 12.21 -5.42
C GLY A 156 10.40 13.51 -5.03
N ARG A 157 9.60 14.48 -4.60
CA ARG A 157 10.09 15.75 -4.07
C ARG A 157 9.75 15.84 -2.59
N SER A 158 10.63 16.47 -1.81
CA SER A 158 10.31 16.78 -0.42
C SER A 158 9.04 17.63 -0.36
N PRO A 159 8.12 17.35 0.57
CA PRO A 159 6.94 18.19 0.77
C PRO A 159 7.38 19.61 1.16
N THR A 160 6.65 20.61 0.67
CA THR A 160 6.87 22.02 0.99
C THR A 160 6.00 22.50 2.14
N GLU A 161 4.91 21.78 2.43
CA GLU A 161 4.00 22.04 3.53
C GLU A 161 4.33 21.16 4.74
N PRO A 162 4.06 21.64 5.97
CA PRO A 162 4.17 20.81 7.16
C PRO A 162 3.28 19.57 7.06
N ASP A 163 3.74 18.46 7.61
CA ASP A 163 2.92 17.24 7.68
C ASP A 163 1.71 17.49 8.61
N PRO A 164 0.48 17.42 8.10
CA PRO A 164 -0.72 17.63 8.90
C PRO A 164 -1.10 16.41 9.74
N ASP A 165 -0.44 15.27 9.50
CA ASP A 165 -0.75 14.02 10.17
C ASP A 165 -0.15 13.99 11.57
N HIS A 166 -0.87 13.36 12.49
CA HIS A 166 -0.40 13.10 13.84
C HIS A 166 0.02 11.64 13.96
N TYR A 167 1.16 11.41 14.60
CA TYR A 167 1.73 10.09 14.83
C TYR A 167 1.68 9.76 16.31
N ALA A 168 1.41 8.50 16.64
CA ALA A 168 1.52 7.99 17.99
C ALA A 168 2.41 6.75 18.01
N SER A 169 3.17 6.58 19.08
CA SER A 169 4.01 5.42 19.28
C SER A 169 3.55 4.66 20.51
N ARG A 170 3.56 3.34 20.45
CA ARG A 170 3.22 2.47 21.57
C ARG A 170 4.06 1.22 21.57
N TYR A 171 4.25 0.64 22.75
CA TYR A 171 4.82 -0.70 22.89
C TYR A 171 3.70 -1.74 22.98
N LEU A 172 3.88 -2.83 22.28
CA LEU A 172 3.02 -3.98 22.28
C LEU A 172 3.85 -5.21 22.64
N HIS A 173 3.33 -6.04 23.55
CA HIS A 173 3.95 -7.30 23.91
C HIS A 173 3.08 -8.44 23.40
N THR A 174 3.72 -9.49 22.93
CA THR A 174 3.08 -10.70 22.45
C THR A 174 4.08 -11.86 22.55
N ASP A 175 3.63 -13.07 22.80
CA ASP A 175 4.51 -14.24 22.80
C ASP A 175 4.85 -14.66 21.39
N VAL A 176 3.87 -14.55 20.47
CA VAL A 176 4.05 -14.88 19.05
C VAL A 176 3.50 -13.75 18.18
N LEU A 177 4.37 -13.13 17.39
CA LEU A 177 4.01 -12.20 16.35
C LEU A 177 4.04 -12.91 14.99
N ILE A 178 2.93 -12.85 14.27
CA ILE A 178 2.82 -13.42 12.92
C ILE A 178 2.61 -12.28 11.94
N ILE A 179 3.47 -12.20 10.93
CA ILE A 179 3.47 -11.17 9.89
C ILE A 179 2.95 -11.78 8.60
N GLY A 180 1.82 -11.25 8.10
CA GLY A 180 1.09 -11.73 6.94
C GLY A 180 -0.04 -12.67 7.29
N ALA A 181 -1.27 -12.28 6.96
CA ALA A 181 -2.50 -13.02 7.24
C ALA A 181 -3.04 -13.77 6.01
N GLY A 182 -2.15 -14.33 5.20
CA GLY A 182 -2.52 -15.34 4.21
C GLY A 182 -2.88 -16.67 4.87
N ALA A 183 -3.15 -17.73 4.08
CA ALA A 183 -3.51 -19.05 4.59
C ALA A 183 -2.53 -19.57 5.65
N ALA A 184 -1.23 -19.47 5.39
CA ALA A 184 -0.19 -19.95 6.30
C ALA A 184 -0.18 -19.15 7.62
N GLY A 185 -0.27 -17.81 7.55
CA GLY A 185 -0.28 -16.97 8.76
C GLY A 185 -1.53 -17.19 9.61
N ILE A 186 -2.69 -17.35 8.99
CA ILE A 186 -3.94 -17.69 9.66
C ILE A 186 -3.81 -19.03 10.38
N ALA A 187 -3.30 -20.07 9.69
CA ALA A 187 -3.10 -21.39 10.27
C ALA A 187 -2.09 -21.36 11.44
N ALA A 188 -0.98 -20.64 11.27
CA ALA A 188 0.02 -20.46 12.31
C ALA A 188 -0.55 -19.75 13.56
N ALA A 189 -1.38 -18.71 13.34
CA ALA A 189 -2.01 -17.97 14.43
C ALA A 189 -2.97 -18.85 15.23
N LEU A 190 -3.74 -19.70 14.55
CA LEU A 190 -4.63 -20.67 15.23
C LEU A 190 -3.83 -21.69 16.03
N ALA A 191 -2.76 -22.24 15.44
CA ALA A 191 -1.92 -23.23 16.13
C ALA A 191 -1.24 -22.62 17.37
N ALA A 192 -0.69 -21.41 17.24
CA ALA A 192 -0.09 -20.70 18.36
C ALA A 192 -1.11 -20.38 19.47
N ALA A 193 -2.31 -19.94 19.10
CA ALA A 193 -3.36 -19.64 20.08
C ALA A 193 -3.83 -20.88 20.86
N GLN A 194 -3.83 -22.06 20.21
CA GLN A 194 -4.16 -23.33 20.87
C GLN A 194 -3.16 -23.72 21.96
N SER A 195 -1.91 -23.26 21.90
CA SER A 195 -0.92 -23.49 22.94
C SER A 195 -1.06 -22.56 24.16
N GLY A 196 -2.02 -21.62 24.12
CA GLY A 196 -2.24 -20.63 25.18
C GLY A 196 -1.33 -19.42 25.09
N ALA A 197 -0.58 -19.24 23.99
CA ALA A 197 0.28 -18.09 23.77
C ALA A 197 -0.55 -16.81 23.52
N ASP A 198 -0.03 -15.65 23.95
CA ASP A 198 -0.54 -14.34 23.49
C ASP A 198 -0.07 -14.11 22.05
N VAL A 199 -1.02 -14.09 21.11
CA VAL A 199 -0.74 -14.05 19.68
C VAL A 199 -1.21 -12.75 19.07
N THR A 200 -0.33 -12.14 18.26
CA THR A 200 -0.67 -11.01 17.40
C THR A 200 -0.46 -11.39 15.94
N LEU A 201 -1.49 -11.24 15.11
CA LEU A 201 -1.45 -11.42 13.67
C LEU A 201 -1.61 -10.06 12.99
N VAL A 202 -0.63 -9.70 12.16
CA VAL A 202 -0.63 -8.41 11.43
C VAL A 202 -0.64 -8.63 9.93
N ASP A 203 -1.31 -7.73 9.20
CA ASP A 203 -1.30 -7.69 7.73
C ASP A 203 -1.33 -6.24 7.23
N GLU A 204 -0.63 -5.96 6.14
CA GLU A 204 -0.61 -4.62 5.55
C GLU A 204 -1.88 -4.27 4.80
N ASN A 205 -2.68 -5.25 4.39
CA ASN A 205 -3.95 -5.06 3.73
C ASN A 205 -5.09 -4.71 4.70
N PRO A 206 -6.19 -4.13 4.21
CA PRO A 206 -7.38 -3.83 5.03
C PRO A 206 -8.10 -5.08 5.50
N GLU A 207 -7.96 -6.19 4.77
CA GLU A 207 -8.60 -7.48 5.07
C GLU A 207 -7.54 -8.57 5.23
N MET A 208 -7.79 -9.49 6.16
CA MET A 208 -7.02 -10.71 6.34
C MET A 208 -7.42 -11.74 5.27
N GLY A 209 -6.46 -12.50 4.75
CA GLY A 209 -6.70 -13.53 3.74
C GLY A 209 -5.62 -13.61 2.66
N GLY A 210 -4.83 -12.53 2.46
CA GLY A 210 -3.76 -12.49 1.48
C GLY A 210 -4.25 -12.81 0.06
N SER A 211 -3.53 -13.65 -0.67
CA SER A 211 -3.88 -14.05 -2.04
C SER A 211 -5.21 -14.78 -2.18
N LEU A 212 -5.72 -15.39 -1.11
CA LEU A 212 -7.03 -16.05 -1.12
C LEU A 212 -8.19 -15.09 -1.41
N LEU A 213 -8.01 -13.79 -1.14
CA LEU A 213 -9.02 -12.76 -1.42
C LEU A 213 -9.17 -12.50 -2.92
N SER A 214 -8.13 -12.77 -3.70
CA SER A 214 -8.05 -12.44 -5.13
C SER A 214 -8.54 -13.57 -6.04
N ASP A 215 -8.63 -14.80 -5.52
CA ASP A 215 -9.02 -15.97 -6.33
C ASP A 215 -10.28 -16.65 -5.75
N PRO A 216 -11.45 -16.37 -6.33
CA PRO A 216 -12.71 -16.98 -5.87
C PRO A 216 -12.85 -18.46 -6.16
N ALA A 217 -11.98 -19.04 -6.99
CA ALA A 217 -12.03 -20.47 -7.33
C ALA A 217 -11.29 -21.36 -6.33
N VAL A 218 -10.45 -20.78 -5.48
CA VAL A 218 -9.69 -21.52 -4.46
C VAL A 218 -10.61 -22.09 -3.40
N GLN A 219 -10.37 -23.33 -3.06
CA GLN A 219 -11.02 -24.01 -1.94
C GLN A 219 -9.98 -24.47 -0.92
N ILE A 220 -10.33 -24.40 0.36
CA ILE A 220 -9.53 -24.93 1.48
C ILE A 220 -10.45 -25.83 2.29
N ASP A 221 -10.03 -27.07 2.52
CA ASP A 221 -10.79 -28.08 3.24
C ASP A 221 -12.23 -28.30 2.66
N GLY A 222 -12.35 -28.21 1.32
CA GLY A 222 -13.63 -28.34 0.61
C GLY A 222 -14.58 -27.14 0.73
N GLN A 223 -14.13 -26.03 1.28
CA GLN A 223 -14.89 -24.79 1.41
C GLN A 223 -14.33 -23.71 0.49
N PRO A 224 -15.18 -22.82 -0.07
CA PRO A 224 -14.68 -21.61 -0.74
C PRO A 224 -13.73 -20.84 0.17
N ALA A 225 -12.63 -20.32 -0.39
CA ALA A 225 -11.59 -19.66 0.39
C ALA A 225 -12.12 -18.48 1.23
N TRP A 226 -13.10 -17.74 0.73
CA TRP A 226 -13.70 -16.62 1.46
C TRP A 226 -14.46 -17.08 2.70
N ASP A 227 -15.25 -18.15 2.59
CA ASP A 227 -16.00 -18.74 3.73
C ASP A 227 -15.01 -19.29 4.77
N TRP A 228 -13.95 -19.94 4.29
CA TRP A 228 -12.87 -20.43 5.16
C TRP A 228 -12.23 -19.28 5.94
N ILE A 229 -11.84 -18.17 5.27
CA ILE A 229 -11.26 -16.98 5.92
C ILE A 229 -12.21 -16.47 7.02
N GLU A 230 -13.48 -16.27 6.72
CA GLU A 230 -14.43 -15.77 7.70
C GLU A 230 -14.56 -16.71 8.92
N ALA A 231 -14.62 -18.01 8.67
CA ALA A 231 -14.66 -19.00 9.74
C ALA A 231 -13.39 -18.92 10.62
N GLN A 232 -12.21 -18.83 10.01
CA GLN A 232 -10.97 -18.73 10.78
C GLN A 232 -10.85 -17.39 11.52
N MET A 233 -11.29 -16.27 10.94
CA MET A 233 -11.32 -14.98 11.64
C MET A 233 -12.22 -15.00 12.88
N ARG A 234 -13.37 -15.69 12.82
CA ARG A 234 -14.22 -15.90 14.00
C ARG A 234 -13.50 -16.71 15.08
N ARG A 235 -12.80 -17.79 14.69
CA ARG A 235 -12.02 -18.64 15.62
C ARG A 235 -10.88 -17.87 16.27
N LEU A 236 -10.12 -17.09 15.51
CA LEU A 236 -9.01 -16.29 16.02
C LEU A 236 -9.49 -15.22 17.02
N ARG A 237 -10.61 -14.55 16.72
CA ARG A 237 -11.21 -13.59 17.66
C ARG A 237 -11.69 -14.28 18.95
N ALA A 238 -12.33 -15.44 18.83
CA ALA A 238 -12.79 -16.22 19.99
C ALA A 238 -11.60 -16.71 20.85
N ALA A 239 -10.46 -16.99 20.23
CA ALA A 239 -9.23 -17.37 20.91
C ALA A 239 -8.45 -16.17 21.49
N GLY A 240 -8.95 -14.94 21.36
CA GLY A 240 -8.30 -13.74 21.89
C GLY A 240 -7.09 -13.26 21.08
N VAL A 241 -6.89 -13.77 19.87
CA VAL A 241 -5.79 -13.32 18.99
C VAL A 241 -5.98 -11.84 18.59
N ARG A 242 -4.94 -11.05 18.76
CA ARG A 242 -4.95 -9.65 18.36
C ARG A 242 -4.75 -9.56 16.83
N LEU A 243 -5.78 -9.08 16.14
CA LEU A 243 -5.77 -8.91 14.68
C LEU A 243 -5.51 -7.44 14.34
N MET A 244 -4.46 -7.17 13.57
CA MET A 244 -4.08 -5.80 13.16
C MET A 244 -3.97 -5.75 11.64
N THR A 245 -5.00 -5.21 11.00
CA THR A 245 -4.98 -4.89 9.57
C THR A 245 -4.29 -3.56 9.32
N ARG A 246 -3.97 -3.24 8.04
CA ARG A 246 -3.26 -2.02 7.62
C ARG A 246 -1.96 -1.80 8.39
N THR A 247 -1.30 -2.90 8.78
CA THR A 247 -0.13 -2.88 9.64
C THR A 247 1.05 -3.52 8.93
N THR A 248 2.03 -2.70 8.61
CA THR A 248 3.25 -3.14 7.92
C THR A 248 4.38 -3.35 8.91
N ALA A 249 5.06 -4.48 8.84
CA ALA A 249 6.31 -4.71 9.57
C ALA A 249 7.45 -4.00 8.83
N ILE A 250 8.03 -2.98 9.48
CA ILE A 250 9.02 -2.08 8.87
C ILE A 250 10.47 -2.43 9.25
N GLY A 251 10.68 -3.27 10.24
CA GLY A 251 12.01 -3.68 10.64
C GLY A 251 12.00 -4.73 11.76
N TYR A 252 13.08 -5.52 11.77
CA TYR A 252 13.38 -6.48 12.83
C TYR A 252 14.70 -6.10 13.48
N TYR A 253 14.71 -5.94 14.78
CA TYR A 253 15.79 -5.38 15.56
C TYR A 253 16.28 -6.34 16.64
N HIS A 254 17.31 -5.95 17.37
CA HIS A 254 17.84 -6.72 18.49
C HIS A 254 16.76 -7.07 19.53
N GLN A 255 16.94 -8.18 20.22
CA GLN A 255 16.05 -8.67 21.29
C GLN A 255 14.60 -8.96 20.80
N ASN A 256 14.46 -9.45 19.57
CA ASN A 256 13.18 -9.77 18.96
C ASN A 256 12.21 -8.57 18.89
N MET A 257 12.74 -7.36 18.81
CA MET A 257 11.94 -6.16 18.62
C MET A 257 11.56 -6.06 17.13
N VAL A 258 10.27 -5.89 16.85
CA VAL A 258 9.75 -5.67 15.51
C VAL A 258 9.08 -4.30 15.46
N GLY A 259 9.52 -3.45 14.54
CA GLY A 259 8.84 -2.20 14.23
C GLY A 259 7.61 -2.47 13.36
N LEU A 260 6.45 -1.99 13.80
CA LEU A 260 5.20 -2.07 13.05
C LEU A 260 4.68 -0.66 12.81
N CYS A 261 4.22 -0.38 11.60
CA CYS A 261 3.53 0.86 11.25
C CYS A 261 2.07 0.55 10.90
N GLN A 262 1.14 0.98 11.76
CA GLN A 262 -0.29 0.80 11.55
C GLN A 262 -0.91 2.09 11.00
N ARG A 263 -1.55 2.01 9.84
CA ARG A 263 -2.30 3.12 9.22
C ARG A 263 -3.72 3.14 9.80
N LEU A 264 -4.07 4.21 10.52
CA LEU A 264 -5.35 4.29 11.23
C LEU A 264 -6.39 5.11 10.48
N THR A 265 -5.99 6.09 9.68
CA THR A 265 -6.92 7.06 9.08
C THR A 265 -6.73 7.25 7.58
N ASP A 266 -5.72 6.64 6.95
CA ASP A 266 -5.39 6.84 5.53
C ASP A 266 -6.53 6.44 4.57
N HIS A 267 -7.39 5.51 5.00
CA HIS A 267 -8.53 5.01 4.25
C HIS A 267 -9.84 5.80 4.48
N LEU A 268 -9.84 6.74 5.42
CA LEU A 268 -11.02 7.50 5.78
C LEU A 268 -11.17 8.73 4.88
N ASP A 269 -12.39 8.99 4.43
CA ASP A 269 -12.72 10.19 3.66
C ASP A 269 -12.50 11.47 4.51
N THR A 270 -12.88 11.41 5.80
CA THR A 270 -12.68 12.48 6.78
C THR A 270 -12.05 11.91 8.05
N PRO A 271 -10.73 12.04 8.24
CA PRO A 271 -10.08 11.58 9.46
C PRO A 271 -10.59 12.34 10.69
N PRO A 272 -10.83 11.66 11.82
CA PRO A 272 -11.13 12.32 13.09
C PRO A 272 -9.96 13.21 13.53
N ARG A 273 -10.25 14.46 13.96
CA ARG A 273 -9.22 15.46 14.33
C ARG A 273 -8.29 15.03 15.48
N GLN A 274 -8.70 14.08 16.31
CA GLN A 274 -7.98 13.62 17.50
C GLN A 274 -7.36 12.22 17.34
N CYS A 275 -7.51 11.60 16.20
CA CYS A 275 -6.96 10.27 15.97
C CYS A 275 -5.60 10.37 15.27
N PRO A 276 -4.55 9.71 15.76
CA PRO A 276 -3.29 9.67 15.02
C PRO A 276 -3.48 8.97 13.67
N ALA A 277 -2.85 9.50 12.63
CA ALA A 277 -2.90 8.93 11.29
C ALA A 277 -2.22 7.56 11.23
N ARG A 278 -1.12 7.43 11.96
CA ARG A 278 -0.32 6.22 12.06
C ARG A 278 0.11 5.95 13.49
N THR A 279 0.33 4.69 13.83
CA THR A 279 0.88 4.27 15.12
C THR A 279 2.04 3.34 14.86
N ASP A 280 3.20 3.67 15.42
CA ASP A 280 4.35 2.77 15.49
C ASP A 280 4.18 1.88 16.71
N VAL A 281 4.40 0.60 16.52
CA VAL A 281 4.29 -0.42 17.58
C VAL A 281 5.61 -1.17 17.65
N ALA A 282 6.26 -1.14 18.77
CA ALA A 282 7.52 -1.83 18.94
C ALA A 282 7.71 -2.35 20.38
N GLY A 283 8.30 -3.49 20.56
CA GLY A 283 9.14 -3.82 21.66
C GLY A 283 8.81 -4.97 22.62
N PRO A 284 9.85 -5.43 23.36
CA PRO A 284 9.75 -6.47 24.37
C PRO A 284 9.17 -5.95 25.70
N ARG A 285 8.78 -6.89 26.57
CA ARG A 285 8.10 -6.62 27.83
C ARG A 285 8.79 -5.56 28.70
N GLY A 286 8.11 -4.46 28.94
CA GLY A 286 8.40 -3.47 29.96
C GLY A 286 7.10 -2.74 30.32
N THR A 287 6.84 -2.57 31.61
CA THR A 287 5.59 -2.03 32.16
C THR A 287 5.28 -0.63 31.65
N GLY A 288 4.27 -0.49 30.78
CA GLY A 288 3.77 0.80 30.31
C GLY A 288 2.26 0.78 30.10
N ARG A 289 1.54 1.69 30.74
CA ARG A 289 0.09 1.86 30.64
C ARG A 289 -0.33 2.15 29.21
N ALA A 290 -1.31 1.38 28.73
CA ALA A 290 -1.97 1.63 27.46
C ALA A 290 -2.68 3.00 27.48
N GLY A 291 -2.27 3.89 26.60
CA GLY A 291 -3.06 5.08 26.26
C GLY A 291 -4.36 4.69 25.56
N ALA A 292 -5.44 5.39 25.89
CA ALA A 292 -6.78 5.13 25.35
C ALA A 292 -6.77 5.12 23.83
N GLY A 293 -7.03 3.96 23.21
CA GLY A 293 -7.16 3.84 21.78
C GLY A 293 -8.41 4.56 21.27
N CYS A 294 -8.29 5.20 20.09
CA CYS A 294 -9.44 5.59 19.31
C CYS A 294 -10.21 4.33 18.87
N ALA A 295 -11.15 3.88 19.68
CA ALA A 295 -12.10 2.87 19.28
C ALA A 295 -13.09 3.52 18.31
N GLY A 296 -12.79 3.48 17.02
CA GLY A 296 -13.79 3.69 16.00
C GLY A 296 -14.85 2.60 16.18
N LYS A 297 -16.10 3.00 16.48
CA LYS A 297 -17.25 2.10 16.41
C LYS A 297 -17.24 1.49 15.02
N ALA A 298 -16.93 0.21 14.91
CA ALA A 298 -17.27 -0.56 13.74
C ALA A 298 -18.80 -0.48 13.60
N ALA A 299 -19.26 0.25 12.57
CA ALA A 299 -20.62 0.12 12.13
C ALA A 299 -20.79 -1.33 11.69
N GLY A 300 -21.74 -2.03 12.30
CA GLY A 300 -21.99 -3.43 12.04
C GLY A 300 -22.35 -3.69 10.58
N LEU A 301 -21.78 -4.69 10.05
CA LEU A 301 -22.29 -5.59 9.04
C LEU A 301 -21.95 -7.02 9.52
#